data_3767d7f3bf57e22ed6a0ddd2c7c22d2c
#
_entry.id   3767d7f3bf57e22ed6a0ddd2c7c22d2c
#
_cell.length_a   1.000
_cell.length_b   1.000
_cell.length_c   1.000
_cell.angle_alpha   90.00
_cell.angle_beta   90.00
_cell.angle_gamma   90.00
#
_symmetry.space_group_name_H-M   'P 1'
#
loop_
_entity.id
_entity.type
_entity.pdbx_description
1 polymer ?
#
loop_
_entity_poly.entity_id
_entity_poly.type
_entity_poly.pdbx_seq_one_letter_code
_entity_poly.pdbx_strand_id
1 'polypeptide(L)'
;MRLLAAFFISVLYCTPAWSHGGGLDSLGCHKKSSDGTYHCHQGLPFLFDKKAFGEDFFNLSLAGKLGGQTEVSFDYEYAKFGNTKLVGSIRVDVVTDEYVIEGGLDKRSSLDSIQQAVFASTIVDRKPAVAIYDTDGVWGKYEHRIWVAAKELGVRFIWFKDFEVIDVDPLTAEPGAGTKL
;
A
#
# COMPACT_ATOMS: atom_id res chain seq x y z
N MET A 1 -30.01 -60.34 37.68
CA MET A 1 -29.91 -59.15 36.87
C MET A 1 -28.55 -58.55 37.08
N ARG A 2 -27.63 -58.70 36.12
CA ARG A 2 -26.28 -58.10 36.17
C ARG A 2 -26.25 -56.98 35.10
N LEU A 3 -26.15 -55.70 35.55
CA LEU A 3 -25.90 -54.56 34.69
C LEU A 3 -24.43 -54.51 34.31
N LEU A 4 -24.13 -54.63 33.02
CA LEU A 4 -22.85 -54.35 32.43
C LEU A 4 -22.78 -52.86 32.10
N ALA A 5 -21.96 -52.11 32.83
CA ALA A 5 -21.64 -50.71 32.51
C ALA A 5 -20.58 -50.70 31.39
N ALA A 6 -20.95 -50.25 30.21
CA ALA A 6 -19.99 -50.01 29.13
C ALA A 6 -19.26 -48.66 29.33
N PHE A 7 -17.96 -48.72 29.58
CA PHE A 7 -17.10 -47.53 29.66
C PHE A 7 -16.67 -47.15 28.23
N PHE A 8 -17.18 -46.03 27.76
CA PHE A 8 -16.71 -45.42 26.50
C PHE A 8 -15.44 -44.63 26.79
N ILE A 9 -14.31 -45.15 26.36
CA ILE A 9 -13.04 -44.43 26.36
C ILE A 9 -13.01 -43.56 25.11
N SER A 10 -13.27 -42.27 25.27
CA SER A 10 -13.03 -41.28 24.22
C SER A 10 -11.53 -41.01 24.10
N VAL A 11 -10.91 -41.59 23.08
CA VAL A 11 -9.52 -41.26 22.72
C VAL A 11 -9.54 -39.91 22.03
N LEU A 12 -9.12 -38.85 22.77
CA LEU A 12 -8.79 -37.56 22.17
C LEU A 12 -7.54 -37.76 21.30
N TYR A 13 -7.72 -37.76 20.00
CA TYR A 13 -6.61 -37.60 19.07
C TYR A 13 -6.11 -36.15 19.15
N CYS A 14 -5.07 -35.93 19.95
CA CYS A 14 -4.31 -34.69 19.92
C CYS A 14 -3.43 -34.73 18.68
N THR A 15 -3.86 -34.06 17.60
CA THR A 15 -3.00 -33.87 16.43
C THR A 15 -1.89 -32.92 16.82
N PRO A 16 -0.61 -33.27 16.63
CA PRO A 16 0.49 -32.36 16.94
C PRO A 16 0.37 -31.13 16.03
N ALA A 17 0.10 -29.96 16.64
CA ALA A 17 0.24 -28.69 15.96
C ALA A 17 1.76 -28.43 15.78
N TRP A 18 2.22 -28.59 14.55
CA TRP A 18 3.62 -28.30 14.20
C TRP A 18 3.80 -26.79 14.14
N SER A 19 4.12 -26.20 15.29
CA SER A 19 4.52 -24.80 15.38
C SER A 19 6.03 -24.73 15.18
N HIS A 20 6.47 -24.11 14.08
CA HIS A 20 7.87 -23.77 13.89
C HIS A 20 8.08 -22.30 14.19
N GLY A 21 9.18 -22.00 14.90
CA GLY A 21 9.56 -20.65 15.26
C GLY A 21 10.08 -19.87 14.05
N GLY A 22 9.71 -18.61 13.97
CA GLY A 22 10.18 -17.62 13.01
C GLY A 22 9.35 -16.35 13.15
N GLY A 23 10.00 -15.17 13.09
CA GLY A 23 9.28 -13.90 13.00
C GLY A 23 8.46 -13.88 11.72
N LEU A 24 7.21 -13.46 11.81
CA LEU A 24 6.35 -13.24 10.65
C LEU A 24 6.64 -11.83 10.09
N ASP A 25 6.61 -11.72 8.78
CA ASP A 25 6.59 -10.42 8.10
C ASP A 25 5.21 -9.75 8.19
N SER A 26 5.06 -8.59 7.56
CA SER A 26 3.81 -7.83 7.56
C SER A 26 2.64 -8.55 6.89
N LEU A 27 2.90 -9.63 6.16
CA LEU A 27 1.88 -10.47 5.51
C LEU A 27 1.52 -11.69 6.36
N GLY A 28 2.09 -11.84 7.56
CA GLY A 28 1.92 -13.04 8.39
C GLY A 28 2.62 -14.26 7.83
N CYS A 29 3.66 -14.05 7.02
CA CYS A 29 4.40 -15.06 6.30
C CYS A 29 5.85 -15.10 6.75
N HIS A 30 6.56 -16.22 6.51
CA HIS A 30 8.00 -16.30 6.73
C HIS A 30 8.67 -17.40 5.90
N LYS A 31 10.00 -17.35 5.80
CA LYS A 31 10.80 -18.46 5.28
C LYS A 31 10.95 -19.54 6.34
N LYS A 32 10.62 -20.75 5.99
CA LYS A 32 10.86 -21.91 6.81
C LYS A 32 12.36 -22.22 6.83
N SER A 33 12.95 -22.28 8.01
CA SER A 33 14.41 -22.45 8.16
C SER A 33 14.93 -23.81 7.72
N SER A 34 14.05 -24.83 7.62
CA SER A 34 14.45 -26.21 7.29
C SER A 34 14.63 -26.44 5.79
N ASP A 35 13.91 -25.75 4.92
CA ASP A 35 13.89 -25.97 3.47
C ASP A 35 13.88 -24.67 2.64
N GLY A 36 13.86 -23.51 3.30
CA GLY A 36 13.85 -22.19 2.67
C GLY A 36 12.53 -21.82 1.96
N THR A 37 11.49 -22.64 2.07
CA THR A 37 10.18 -22.34 1.49
C THR A 37 9.51 -21.17 2.19
N TYR A 38 8.90 -20.29 1.43
CA TYR A 38 8.12 -19.16 1.96
C TYR A 38 6.67 -19.58 2.10
N HIS A 39 6.08 -19.39 3.29
CA HIS A 39 4.68 -19.74 3.55
C HIS A 39 4.06 -18.85 4.63
N CYS A 40 2.73 -18.82 4.67
CA CYS A 40 1.94 -17.96 5.54
C CYS A 40 1.16 -18.77 6.58
N HIS A 41 1.06 -18.25 7.81
CA HIS A 41 0.38 -18.91 8.92
C HIS A 41 -1.03 -18.39 9.17
N GLN A 42 -1.34 -17.22 8.61
CA GLN A 42 -2.64 -16.62 8.77
C GLN A 42 -3.45 -16.86 7.51
N GLY A 43 -4.65 -17.37 7.66
CA GLY A 43 -5.56 -17.62 6.56
C GLY A 43 -6.15 -16.33 5.96
N LEU A 44 -6.95 -16.48 4.93
CA LEU A 44 -7.59 -15.41 4.16
C LEU A 44 -8.19 -14.22 4.95
N PRO A 45 -8.70 -14.34 6.20
CA PRO A 45 -9.20 -13.18 6.93
C PRO A 45 -8.15 -12.09 7.19
N PHE A 46 -6.85 -12.48 7.34
CA PHE A 46 -5.76 -11.52 7.51
C PHE A 46 -5.52 -10.67 6.25
N LEU A 47 -5.74 -11.26 5.07
CA LEU A 47 -5.63 -10.56 3.79
C LEU A 47 -6.70 -9.48 3.59
N PHE A 48 -7.76 -9.48 4.42
CA PHE A 48 -8.85 -8.51 4.35
C PHE A 48 -8.74 -7.39 5.39
N ASP A 49 -7.85 -7.48 6.36
CA ASP A 49 -7.57 -6.34 7.25
C ASP A 49 -6.57 -5.40 6.59
N LYS A 50 -7.08 -4.52 5.75
CA LYS A 50 -6.28 -3.50 5.07
C LYS A 50 -5.43 -2.66 6.02
N LYS A 51 -5.84 -2.49 7.28
CA LYS A 51 -5.09 -1.73 8.29
C LYS A 51 -3.80 -2.42 8.72
N ALA A 52 -3.69 -3.73 8.47
CA ALA A 52 -2.48 -4.50 8.74
C ALA A 52 -1.39 -4.30 7.68
N PHE A 53 -1.75 -3.78 6.49
CA PHE A 53 -0.80 -3.53 5.42
C PHE A 53 -0.10 -2.18 5.58
N GLY A 54 1.22 -2.18 5.41
CA GLY A 54 2.00 -0.96 5.27
C GLY A 54 1.86 -0.35 3.88
N GLU A 55 2.31 0.90 3.75
CA GLU A 55 2.31 1.66 2.51
C GLU A 55 3.06 0.94 1.37
N ASP A 56 4.20 0.29 1.69
CA ASP A 56 5.01 -0.49 0.73
C ASP A 56 4.19 -1.58 0.02
N PHE A 57 3.25 -2.21 0.72
CA PHE A 57 2.38 -3.22 0.13
C PHE A 57 1.41 -2.62 -0.88
N PHE A 58 0.84 -1.46 -0.56
CA PHE A 58 -0.04 -0.74 -1.47
C PHE A 58 0.72 -0.19 -2.68
N ASN A 59 1.94 0.34 -2.47
CA ASN A 59 2.82 0.79 -3.55
C ASN A 59 3.09 -0.35 -4.54
N LEU A 60 3.44 -1.54 -4.04
CA LEU A 60 3.69 -2.71 -4.87
C LEU A 60 2.42 -3.16 -5.64
N SER A 61 1.26 -3.16 -4.97
CA SER A 61 -0.01 -3.51 -5.60
C SER A 61 -0.40 -2.51 -6.69
N LEU A 62 -0.24 -1.20 -6.43
CA LEU A 62 -0.52 -0.14 -7.39
C LEU A 62 0.42 -0.23 -8.59
N ALA A 63 1.72 -0.42 -8.37
CA ALA A 63 2.70 -0.60 -9.43
C ALA A 63 2.36 -1.80 -10.32
N GLY A 64 1.96 -2.93 -9.72
CA GLY A 64 1.50 -4.11 -10.47
C GLY A 64 0.27 -3.84 -11.35
N LYS A 65 -0.68 -3.04 -10.88
CA LYS A 65 -1.88 -2.65 -11.64
C LYS A 65 -1.58 -1.67 -12.78
N LEU A 66 -0.65 -0.76 -12.59
CA LEU A 66 -0.33 0.31 -13.55
C LEU A 66 0.87 -0.01 -14.45
N GLY A 67 1.53 -1.15 -14.27
CA GLY A 67 2.73 -1.51 -15.03
C GLY A 67 3.95 -0.68 -14.64
N GLY A 68 4.10 -0.34 -13.35
CA GLY A 68 5.17 0.51 -12.83
C GLY A 68 6.24 -0.24 -12.02
N GLN A 69 7.18 0.53 -11.49
CA GLN A 69 8.21 0.11 -10.54
C GLN A 69 8.06 0.88 -9.24
N THR A 70 8.40 0.26 -8.10
CA THR A 70 8.35 0.90 -6.78
C THR A 70 9.72 1.37 -6.34
N GLU A 71 9.74 2.40 -5.46
CA GLU A 71 10.94 2.83 -4.73
C GLU A 71 12.10 3.26 -5.65
N VAL A 72 11.78 3.95 -6.74
CA VAL A 72 12.79 4.37 -7.73
C VAL A 72 13.45 5.67 -7.27
N SER A 73 14.78 5.67 -7.22
CA SER A 73 15.56 6.84 -6.82
C SER A 73 16.04 7.63 -8.03
N PHE A 74 15.98 8.96 -7.92
CA PHE A 74 16.47 9.91 -8.92
C PHE A 74 17.35 10.96 -8.25
N ASP A 75 18.51 11.22 -8.85
CA ASP A 75 19.40 12.29 -8.42
C ASP A 75 19.04 13.62 -9.11
N TYR A 76 19.19 14.73 -8.39
CA TYR A 76 18.97 16.06 -8.92
C TYR A 76 19.99 17.05 -8.41
N GLU A 77 20.36 18.03 -9.25
CA GLU A 77 21.25 19.13 -8.89
C GLU A 77 20.41 20.28 -8.31
N TYR A 78 20.67 20.70 -7.08
CA TYR A 78 19.91 21.79 -6.43
C TYR A 78 20.71 23.08 -6.23
N ALA A 79 22.03 23.03 -6.35
CA ALA A 79 22.88 24.23 -6.31
C ALA A 79 24.22 23.97 -6.99
N LYS A 80 24.90 25.08 -7.36
CA LYS A 80 26.25 25.08 -7.91
C LYS A 80 27.07 26.20 -7.31
N PHE A 81 28.24 25.85 -6.78
CA PHE A 81 29.22 26.82 -6.27
C PHE A 81 30.54 26.66 -7.04
N GLY A 82 30.84 27.60 -7.92
CA GLY A 82 31.97 27.48 -8.83
C GLY A 82 31.82 26.26 -9.72
N ASN A 83 32.78 25.33 -9.63
CA ASN A 83 32.72 24.06 -10.38
C ASN A 83 32.11 22.89 -9.60
N THR A 84 31.72 23.11 -8.33
CA THR A 84 31.13 22.08 -7.48
C THR A 84 29.59 22.07 -7.62
N LYS A 85 29.03 20.93 -8.00
CA LYS A 85 27.59 20.71 -8.01
C LYS A 85 27.15 20.10 -6.69
N LEU A 86 26.05 20.58 -6.12
CA LEU A 86 25.40 19.99 -4.98
C LEU A 86 24.23 19.13 -5.49
N VAL A 87 24.30 17.84 -5.19
CA VAL A 87 23.36 16.82 -5.66
C VAL A 87 22.53 16.32 -4.48
N GLY A 88 21.23 16.21 -4.67
CA GLY A 88 20.30 15.54 -3.80
C GLY A 88 19.74 14.29 -4.48
N SER A 89 19.05 13.47 -3.74
CA SER A 89 18.31 12.32 -4.28
C SER A 89 16.87 12.33 -3.75
N ILE A 90 15.93 11.97 -4.60
CA ILE A 90 14.54 11.72 -4.22
C ILE A 90 14.18 10.28 -4.55
N ARG A 91 13.41 9.64 -3.68
CA ARG A 91 12.86 8.31 -3.91
C ARG A 91 11.36 8.45 -4.16
N VAL A 92 10.89 7.94 -5.28
CA VAL A 92 9.49 7.98 -5.72
C VAL A 92 8.83 6.63 -5.45
N ASP A 93 7.66 6.66 -4.83
CA ASP A 93 6.95 5.46 -4.41
C ASP A 93 6.57 4.53 -5.58
N VAL A 94 5.99 5.08 -6.64
CA VAL A 94 5.65 4.33 -7.85
C VAL A 94 5.98 5.14 -9.09
N VAL A 95 6.67 4.53 -10.04
CA VAL A 95 7.04 5.15 -11.32
C VAL A 95 6.51 4.30 -12.45
N THR A 96 5.71 4.89 -13.34
CA THR A 96 5.21 4.29 -14.57
C THR A 96 5.84 4.97 -15.79
N ASP A 97 5.49 4.56 -16.99
CA ASP A 97 5.96 5.23 -18.22
C ASP A 97 5.46 6.68 -18.32
N GLU A 98 4.29 6.99 -17.75
CA GLU A 98 3.62 8.29 -17.87
C GLU A 98 3.68 9.12 -16.59
N TYR A 99 3.71 8.49 -15.40
CA TYR A 99 3.54 9.16 -14.11
C TYR A 99 4.66 8.87 -13.13
N VAL A 100 4.98 9.87 -12.31
CA VAL A 100 5.60 9.72 -10.99
C VAL A 100 4.48 9.85 -9.97
N ILE A 101 4.35 8.84 -9.10
CA ILE A 101 3.21 8.70 -8.19
C ILE A 101 3.74 8.63 -6.76
N GLU A 102 3.28 9.53 -5.92
CA GLU A 102 3.50 9.47 -4.47
C GLU A 102 2.26 8.90 -3.80
N GLY A 103 2.48 7.86 -3.00
CA GLY A 103 1.45 7.16 -2.28
C GLY A 103 1.22 7.72 -0.88
N GLY A 104 0.14 7.31 -0.25
CA GLY A 104 -0.10 7.56 1.15
C GLY A 104 -1.38 6.90 1.65
N LEU A 105 -1.34 6.50 2.92
CA LEU A 105 -2.54 5.99 3.57
C LEU A 105 -3.54 7.14 3.80
N ASP A 106 -4.81 6.82 3.93
CA ASP A 106 -5.92 7.71 4.29
C ASP A 106 -5.77 8.39 5.67
N LYS A 107 -4.58 8.92 5.96
CA LYS A 107 -4.15 9.49 7.23
C LYS A 107 -3.50 10.86 7.02
N ARG A 108 -3.32 11.60 8.12
CA ARG A 108 -2.71 12.94 8.11
C ARG A 108 -1.31 12.96 7.49
N SER A 109 -0.54 11.90 7.65
CA SER A 109 0.83 11.79 7.12
C SER A 109 0.92 11.86 5.59
N SER A 110 -0.19 11.62 4.90
CA SER A 110 -0.24 11.63 3.43
C SER A 110 -0.48 13.01 2.80
N LEU A 111 -0.57 14.07 3.62
CA LEU A 111 -0.83 15.42 3.09
C LEU A 111 0.34 15.99 2.28
N ASP A 112 1.54 15.44 2.44
CA ASP A 112 2.77 15.89 1.76
C ASP A 112 2.93 15.24 0.38
N SER A 113 2.19 14.16 0.08
CA SER A 113 2.36 13.36 -1.16
C SER A 113 2.21 14.20 -2.44
N ILE A 114 1.31 15.20 -2.45
CA ILE A 114 1.17 16.10 -3.60
C ILE A 114 2.45 16.92 -3.83
N GLN A 115 3.04 17.47 -2.77
CA GLN A 115 4.27 18.24 -2.90
C GLN A 115 5.41 17.37 -3.43
N GLN A 116 5.53 16.15 -2.94
CA GLN A 116 6.53 15.20 -3.37
C GLN A 116 6.33 14.80 -4.83
N ALA A 117 5.10 14.49 -5.25
CA ALA A 117 4.78 14.16 -6.63
C ALA A 117 5.08 15.30 -7.61
N VAL A 118 4.69 16.52 -7.25
CA VAL A 118 4.97 17.73 -8.07
C VAL A 118 6.46 17.95 -8.17
N PHE A 119 7.21 17.85 -7.05
CA PHE A 119 8.66 18.00 -7.08
C PHE A 119 9.32 16.90 -7.93
N ALA A 120 8.95 15.65 -7.74
CA ALA A 120 9.48 14.53 -8.54
C ALA A 120 9.25 14.75 -10.04
N SER A 121 8.09 15.25 -10.44
CA SER A 121 7.76 15.53 -11.84
C SER A 121 8.65 16.58 -12.48
N THR A 122 9.25 17.47 -11.70
CA THR A 122 10.22 18.48 -12.21
C THR A 122 11.59 17.87 -12.50
N ILE A 123 11.90 16.71 -11.93
CA ILE A 123 13.19 16.03 -12.07
C ILE A 123 13.10 14.98 -13.17
N VAL A 124 11.98 14.25 -13.19
CA VAL A 124 11.71 13.17 -14.14
C VAL A 124 10.68 13.67 -15.15
N ASP A 125 10.96 13.54 -16.44
CA ASP A 125 10.01 13.96 -17.49
C ASP A 125 8.76 13.06 -17.53
N ARG A 126 7.94 13.18 -16.45
CA ARG A 126 6.69 12.45 -16.26
C ARG A 126 5.68 13.32 -15.52
N LYS A 127 4.40 13.02 -15.69
CA LYS A 127 3.32 13.74 -15.02
C LYS A 127 3.23 13.40 -13.54
N PRO A 128 2.90 14.35 -12.67
CA PRO A 128 2.68 14.08 -11.26
C PRO A 128 1.34 13.37 -11.03
N ALA A 129 1.34 12.39 -10.13
CA ALA A 129 0.15 11.76 -9.61
C ALA A 129 0.26 11.52 -8.11
N VAL A 130 -0.87 11.45 -7.43
CA VAL A 130 -0.96 11.08 -6.02
C VAL A 130 -1.96 9.94 -5.86
N ALA A 131 -1.56 8.93 -5.08
CA ALA A 131 -2.42 7.80 -4.76
C ALA A 131 -2.75 7.79 -3.27
N ILE A 132 -4.04 7.73 -2.92
CA ILE A 132 -4.47 7.53 -1.54
C ILE A 132 -4.99 6.13 -1.37
N TYR A 133 -4.36 5.40 -0.44
CA TYR A 133 -4.67 4.03 -0.09
C TYR A 133 -5.77 4.00 0.96
N ASP A 134 -6.95 3.56 0.55
CA ASP A 134 -8.13 3.43 1.40
C ASP A 134 -7.99 2.22 2.33
N THR A 135 -7.88 2.49 3.63
CA THR A 135 -7.75 1.45 4.66
C THR A 135 -9.06 1.18 5.41
N ASP A 136 -10.06 2.04 5.29
CA ASP A 136 -11.31 1.91 6.04
C ASP A 136 -12.59 1.80 5.19
N GLY A 137 -12.46 1.98 3.88
CA GLY A 137 -13.57 1.87 2.93
C GLY A 137 -14.41 3.15 2.82
N VAL A 138 -13.99 4.24 3.47
CA VAL A 138 -14.78 5.46 3.59
C VAL A 138 -14.03 6.66 3.01
N TRP A 139 -14.67 7.38 2.10
CA TRP A 139 -14.17 8.68 1.65
C TRP A 139 -14.21 9.69 2.80
N GLY A 140 -13.05 10.03 3.34
CA GLY A 140 -12.92 10.89 4.51
C GLY A 140 -12.33 12.27 4.18
N LYS A 141 -11.94 12.94 5.26
CA LYS A 141 -11.39 14.31 5.18
C LYS A 141 -10.02 14.40 4.54
N TYR A 142 -9.23 13.32 4.61
CA TYR A 142 -7.87 13.32 4.06
C TYR A 142 -7.90 13.10 2.56
N GLU A 143 -8.69 12.15 2.06
CA GLU A 143 -8.94 11.93 0.65
C GLU A 143 -9.49 13.20 0.00
N HIS A 144 -10.51 13.79 0.63
CA HIS A 144 -11.12 15.03 0.13
C HIS A 144 -10.09 16.17 0.01
N ARG A 145 -9.26 16.38 1.02
CA ARG A 145 -8.25 17.46 1.00
C ARG A 145 -7.23 17.26 -0.10
N ILE A 146 -6.73 16.03 -0.25
CA ILE A 146 -5.73 15.71 -1.27
C ILE A 146 -6.35 15.79 -2.66
N TRP A 147 -7.58 15.31 -2.83
CA TRP A 147 -8.32 15.42 -4.08
C TRP A 147 -8.52 16.88 -4.51
N VAL A 148 -8.98 17.75 -3.59
CA VAL A 148 -9.15 19.20 -3.90
C VAL A 148 -7.83 19.83 -4.29
N ALA A 149 -6.75 19.56 -3.54
CA ALA A 149 -5.44 20.11 -3.84
C ALA A 149 -4.88 19.57 -5.18
N ALA A 150 -5.05 18.28 -5.46
CA ALA A 150 -4.67 17.67 -6.73
C ALA A 150 -5.41 18.31 -7.92
N LYS A 151 -6.71 18.55 -7.75
CA LYS A 151 -7.54 19.25 -8.75
C LYS A 151 -7.00 20.63 -9.07
N GLU A 152 -6.71 21.44 -8.06
CA GLU A 152 -6.21 22.82 -8.25
C GLU A 152 -4.83 22.85 -8.90
N LEU A 153 -4.00 21.84 -8.67
CA LEU A 153 -2.63 21.75 -9.18
C LEU A 153 -2.51 20.97 -10.50
N GLY A 154 -3.60 20.41 -11.04
CA GLY A 154 -3.56 19.55 -12.23
C GLY A 154 -2.80 18.24 -12.01
N VAL A 155 -2.75 17.74 -10.78
CA VAL A 155 -2.15 16.47 -10.40
C VAL A 155 -3.20 15.38 -10.53
N ARG A 156 -2.85 14.25 -11.18
CA ARG A 156 -3.73 13.09 -11.24
C ARG A 156 -3.99 12.55 -9.84
N PHE A 157 -5.26 12.33 -9.49
CA PHE A 157 -5.64 11.74 -8.21
C PHE A 157 -6.14 10.31 -8.41
N ILE A 158 -5.58 9.38 -7.65
CA ILE A 158 -5.93 7.96 -7.65
C ILE A 158 -6.46 7.61 -6.27
N TRP A 159 -7.71 7.14 -6.21
CA TRP A 159 -8.23 6.51 -5.00
C TRP A 159 -8.05 4.99 -5.13
N PHE A 160 -7.10 4.44 -4.37
CA PHE A 160 -6.80 3.02 -4.41
C PHE A 160 -7.59 2.31 -3.31
N LYS A 161 -8.76 1.80 -3.71
CA LYS A 161 -9.73 1.18 -2.82
C LYS A 161 -9.93 -0.29 -3.20
N ASP A 162 -9.95 -1.18 -2.18
CA ASP A 162 -10.16 -2.63 -2.39
C ASP A 162 -9.18 -3.25 -3.40
N PHE A 163 -7.93 -2.73 -3.44
CA PHE A 163 -6.90 -3.08 -4.42
C PHE A 163 -7.29 -2.79 -5.88
N GLU A 164 -8.24 -1.90 -6.08
CA GLU A 164 -8.62 -1.40 -7.39
C GLU A 164 -8.24 0.07 -7.56
N VAL A 165 -7.82 0.39 -8.78
CA VAL A 165 -7.52 1.77 -9.17
C VAL A 165 -8.83 2.45 -9.52
N ILE A 166 -9.26 3.40 -8.70
CA ILE A 166 -10.37 4.28 -9.00
C ILE A 166 -9.76 5.61 -9.42
N ASP A 167 -9.75 5.83 -10.72
CA ASP A 167 -9.24 7.06 -11.30
C ASP A 167 -10.32 8.15 -11.15
N VAL A 168 -10.07 9.06 -10.24
CA VAL A 168 -10.96 10.20 -10.04
C VAL A 168 -10.34 11.35 -10.82
N ASP A 169 -10.85 11.63 -12.03
CA ASP A 169 -10.45 12.80 -12.76
C ASP A 169 -10.75 14.06 -11.94
N PRO A 170 -9.73 14.75 -11.42
CA PRO A 170 -9.94 15.92 -10.58
C PRO A 170 -10.63 17.08 -11.33
N LEU A 171 -10.67 17.04 -12.67
CA LEU A 171 -11.29 18.09 -13.49
C LEU A 171 -12.77 17.84 -13.75
N THR A 172 -13.24 16.59 -13.73
CA THR A 172 -14.59 16.23 -14.18
C THR A 172 -15.42 15.44 -13.17
N ALA A 173 -14.80 14.74 -12.22
CA ALA A 173 -15.51 13.90 -11.27
C ALA A 173 -15.77 14.62 -9.94
N GLU A 174 -17.01 14.57 -9.49
CA GLU A 174 -17.32 14.83 -8.08
C GLU A 174 -17.07 13.54 -7.28
N PRO A 175 -16.25 13.58 -6.21
CA PRO A 175 -16.08 12.42 -5.36
C PRO A 175 -17.39 12.14 -4.63
N GLY A 176 -17.91 10.95 -4.77
CA GLY A 176 -18.96 10.49 -3.90
C GLY A 176 -20.39 10.52 -4.38
N ALA A 177 -20.66 10.43 -5.66
CA ALA A 177 -22.02 10.11 -6.13
C ALA A 177 -22.56 8.76 -5.59
N GLY A 178 -21.76 8.05 -4.79
CA GLY A 178 -22.12 6.76 -4.16
C GLY A 178 -22.01 6.72 -2.65
N THR A 179 -21.53 7.77 -1.97
CA THR A 179 -21.34 7.73 -0.51
C THR A 179 -22.31 8.71 0.15
N LYS A 180 -23.34 8.18 0.76
CA LYS A 180 -24.17 8.96 1.72
C LYS A 180 -23.26 9.40 2.85
N LEU A 181 -23.12 10.72 3.05
CA LEU A 181 -22.61 11.33 4.26
C LEU A 181 -23.49 10.96 5.45
#